data_e7c7e6c5f218f9d9edd447f5f07a7346
#
_entry.id   e7c7e6c5f218f9d9edd447f5f07a7346
#
_cell.length_a   1.000
_cell.length_b   1.000
_cell.length_c   1.000
_cell.angle_alpha   90.00
_cell.angle_beta   90.00
_cell.angle_gamma   90.00
#
_symmetry.space_group_name_H-M   'P 1'
#
loop_
_entity.id
_entity.type
_entity.pdbx_description
1 polymer ?
#
loop_
_entity_poly.entity_id
_entity_poly.type
_entity_poly.pdbx_seq_one_letter_code
_entity_poly.pdbx_strand_id
1 'polypeptide(L)'
;MHIDIKDNKKLSDKDLVKMSLENKDYFLLLSTRYETPLLRYIKRLSGLNHEDTQDVLQEVFIKIYLNLSSYNPKLKFSSWIYRITHNHTMSELRKRHSRPINYIDPQDLVFIKSNSDVLKETDNKLDLEQAKKAIYSLKDKYKEVLVLRVLEEKEYQEIADILKKPIGTVSTLLNRAFKKLNEIIIK
;
A
#
# COMPACT_ATOMS: atom_id res chain seq x y z
N MET A 1 -1.00 -16.74 -29.48
CA MET A 1 0.02 -17.41 -28.66
C MET A 1 -0.51 -17.43 -27.22
N HIS A 2 -0.88 -18.61 -26.69
CA HIS A 2 -1.38 -18.72 -25.31
C HIS A 2 -0.21 -18.49 -24.36
N ILE A 3 -0.25 -17.38 -23.60
CA ILE A 3 0.70 -17.14 -22.52
C ILE A 3 0.26 -18.03 -21.35
N ASP A 4 1.11 -19.00 -20.97
CA ASP A 4 0.80 -19.88 -19.84
C ASP A 4 1.02 -19.08 -18.54
N ILE A 5 -0.07 -18.86 -17.78
CA ILE A 5 -0.03 -18.15 -16.48
C ILE A 5 0.92 -18.85 -15.49
N LYS A 6 1.27 -20.12 -15.73
CA LYS A 6 2.27 -20.85 -14.91
C LYS A 6 3.68 -20.27 -15.00
N ASP A 7 4.02 -19.55 -16.08
CA ASP A 7 5.33 -18.90 -16.22
C ASP A 7 5.46 -17.60 -15.41
N ASN A 8 4.37 -17.07 -14.88
CA ASN A 8 4.37 -15.83 -14.10
C ASN A 8 5.32 -15.87 -12.88
N LYS A 9 5.52 -17.03 -12.25
CA LYS A 9 6.41 -17.16 -11.08
C LYS A 9 7.90 -17.19 -11.41
N LYS A 10 8.27 -17.47 -12.66
CA LYS A 10 9.68 -17.63 -13.09
C LYS A 10 10.30 -16.35 -13.61
N LEU A 11 9.50 -15.42 -14.14
CA LEU A 11 9.99 -14.18 -14.75
C LEU A 11 10.11 -13.08 -13.69
N SER A 12 11.20 -12.30 -13.74
CA SER A 12 11.34 -11.12 -12.89
C SER A 12 10.38 -9.99 -13.34
N ASP A 13 10.08 -9.05 -12.43
CA ASP A 13 9.29 -7.88 -12.81
C ASP A 13 9.93 -7.08 -13.94
N LYS A 14 11.27 -6.99 -13.97
CA LYS A 14 12.00 -6.29 -15.04
C LYS A 14 11.80 -6.96 -16.40
N ASP A 15 11.83 -8.30 -16.43
CA ASP A 15 11.62 -9.05 -17.66
C ASP A 15 10.17 -8.89 -18.14
N LEU A 16 9.21 -8.99 -17.22
CA LEU A 16 7.80 -8.78 -17.54
C LEU A 16 7.53 -7.37 -18.07
N VAL A 17 8.15 -6.34 -17.47
CA VAL A 17 8.05 -4.97 -17.97
C VAL A 17 8.59 -4.86 -19.39
N LYS A 18 9.80 -5.40 -19.66
CA LYS A 18 10.39 -5.38 -20.99
C LYS A 18 9.48 -6.08 -22.01
N MET A 19 9.02 -7.28 -21.69
CA MET A 19 8.12 -8.04 -22.56
C MET A 19 6.77 -7.34 -22.76
N SER A 20 6.24 -6.67 -21.74
CA SER A 20 4.98 -5.90 -21.84
C SER A 20 5.10 -4.68 -22.75
N LEU A 21 6.28 -4.10 -22.89
CA LEU A 21 6.53 -3.00 -23.84
C LEU A 21 6.56 -3.48 -25.30
N GLU A 22 6.96 -4.73 -25.52
CA GLU A 22 7.00 -5.36 -26.85
C GLU A 22 5.63 -5.98 -27.21
N ASN A 23 4.97 -6.62 -26.26
CA ASN A 23 3.66 -7.25 -26.42
C ASN A 23 2.79 -7.03 -25.18
N LYS A 24 1.66 -6.32 -25.36
CA LYS A 24 0.70 -5.96 -24.31
C LYS A 24 0.15 -7.16 -23.52
N ASP A 25 0.14 -8.36 -24.09
CA ASP A 25 -0.40 -9.55 -23.43
C ASP A 25 0.41 -9.93 -22.19
N TYR A 26 1.72 -9.61 -22.15
CA TYR A 26 2.54 -9.83 -20.95
C TYR A 26 2.20 -8.90 -19.80
N PHE A 27 1.54 -7.77 -20.06
CA PHE A 27 1.04 -6.89 -19.00
C PHE A 27 -0.02 -7.60 -18.14
N LEU A 28 -0.77 -8.55 -18.67
CA LEU A 28 -1.69 -9.37 -17.91
C LEU A 28 -0.98 -10.14 -16.79
N LEU A 29 0.24 -10.62 -17.03
CA LEU A 29 1.03 -11.31 -15.99
C LEU A 29 1.46 -10.35 -14.86
N LEU A 30 1.84 -9.12 -15.20
CA LEU A 30 2.11 -8.08 -14.20
C LEU A 30 0.85 -7.72 -13.40
N SER A 31 -0.27 -7.48 -14.08
CA SER A 31 -1.52 -7.13 -13.41
C SER A 31 -1.98 -8.24 -12.47
N THR A 32 -1.96 -9.50 -12.90
CA THR A 32 -2.31 -10.65 -12.05
C THR A 32 -1.40 -10.77 -10.82
N ARG A 33 -0.10 -10.53 -10.97
CA ARG A 33 0.88 -10.58 -9.87
C ARG A 33 0.60 -9.53 -8.80
N TYR A 34 0.19 -8.33 -9.22
CA TYR A 34 0.03 -7.17 -8.35
C TYR A 34 -1.42 -6.86 -7.95
N GLU A 35 -2.41 -7.53 -8.54
CA GLU A 35 -3.84 -7.30 -8.27
C GLU A 35 -4.15 -7.37 -6.77
N THR A 36 -3.94 -8.51 -6.15
CA THR A 36 -4.23 -8.72 -4.73
C THR A 36 -3.42 -7.79 -3.80
N PRO A 37 -2.08 -7.63 -3.98
CA PRO A 37 -1.32 -6.68 -3.17
C PRO A 37 -1.83 -5.23 -3.29
N LEU A 38 -2.08 -4.75 -4.50
CA LEU A 38 -2.53 -3.37 -4.69
C LEU A 38 -3.97 -3.15 -4.22
N LEU A 39 -4.87 -4.14 -4.40
CA LEU A 39 -6.23 -4.09 -3.88
C LEU A 39 -6.22 -3.91 -2.36
N ARG A 40 -5.42 -4.72 -1.64
CA ARG A 40 -5.24 -4.59 -0.20
C ARG A 40 -4.68 -3.23 0.19
N TYR A 41 -3.65 -2.77 -0.50
CA TYR A 41 -3.02 -1.48 -0.22
C TYR A 41 -4.01 -0.31 -0.40
N ILE A 42 -4.76 -0.27 -1.51
CA ILE A 42 -5.79 0.74 -1.74
C ILE A 42 -6.81 0.73 -0.59
N LYS A 43 -7.33 -0.46 -0.25
CA LYS A 43 -8.31 -0.62 0.82
C LYS A 43 -7.79 -0.13 2.18
N ARG A 44 -6.56 -0.51 2.55
CA ARG A 44 -5.88 -0.11 3.80
C ARG A 44 -5.64 1.41 3.86
N LEU A 45 -5.28 2.01 2.74
CA LEU A 45 -4.99 3.44 2.65
C LEU A 45 -6.27 4.27 2.66
N SER A 46 -7.29 3.83 1.94
CA SER A 46 -8.52 4.58 1.69
C SER A 46 -9.68 4.22 2.61
N GLY A 47 -9.77 2.94 3.04
CA GLY A 47 -10.93 2.39 3.74
C GLY A 47 -12.20 2.30 2.88
N LEU A 48 -12.09 2.38 1.57
CA LEU A 48 -13.20 2.24 0.62
C LEU A 48 -13.87 0.87 0.76
N ASN A 49 -15.14 0.77 0.37
CA ASN A 49 -15.81 -0.52 0.21
C ASN A 49 -15.15 -1.34 -0.91
N HIS A 50 -15.58 -2.58 -1.10
CA HIS A 50 -14.94 -3.48 -2.07
C HIS A 50 -15.08 -2.99 -3.51
N GLU A 51 -16.28 -2.56 -3.90
CA GLU A 51 -16.60 -2.08 -5.25
C GLU A 51 -15.78 -0.84 -5.63
N ASP A 52 -15.84 0.20 -4.80
CA ASP A 52 -15.03 1.41 -4.98
C ASP A 52 -13.52 1.12 -5.03
N THR A 53 -13.05 0.13 -4.24
CA THR A 53 -11.64 -0.27 -4.23
C THR A 53 -11.24 -0.93 -5.54
N GLN A 54 -12.13 -1.77 -6.11
CA GLN A 54 -11.90 -2.37 -7.42
C GLN A 54 -11.86 -1.35 -8.55
N ASP A 55 -12.75 -0.35 -8.52
CA ASP A 55 -12.76 0.75 -9.50
C ASP A 55 -11.44 1.52 -9.48
N VAL A 56 -10.99 1.91 -8.28
CA VAL A 56 -9.69 2.58 -8.10
C VAL A 56 -8.55 1.70 -8.61
N LEU A 57 -8.59 0.38 -8.38
CA LEU A 57 -7.56 -0.53 -8.85
C LEU A 57 -7.53 -0.62 -10.38
N GLN A 58 -8.68 -0.67 -11.04
CA GLN A 58 -8.76 -0.67 -12.50
C GLN A 58 -8.11 0.60 -13.09
N GLU A 59 -8.46 1.77 -12.55
CA GLU A 59 -7.85 3.04 -12.97
C GLU A 59 -6.33 3.07 -12.71
N VAL A 60 -5.88 2.49 -11.61
CA VAL A 60 -4.46 2.33 -11.29
C VAL A 60 -3.75 1.48 -12.34
N PHE A 61 -4.33 0.34 -12.75
CA PHE A 61 -3.72 -0.51 -13.78
C PHE A 61 -3.66 0.19 -15.15
N ILE A 62 -4.69 0.94 -15.50
CA ILE A 62 -4.66 1.78 -16.71
C ILE A 62 -3.49 2.78 -16.64
N LYS A 63 -3.32 3.47 -15.50
CA LYS A 63 -2.21 4.43 -15.30
C LYS A 63 -0.83 3.74 -15.34
N ILE A 64 -0.70 2.57 -14.73
CA ILE A 64 0.54 1.77 -14.77
C ILE A 64 0.88 1.43 -16.23
N TYR A 65 -0.09 0.91 -16.98
CA TYR A 65 0.10 0.54 -18.39
C TYR A 65 0.54 1.73 -19.25
N LEU A 66 -0.18 2.85 -19.16
CA LEU A 66 0.11 4.05 -19.92
C LEU A 66 1.47 4.68 -19.60
N ASN A 67 1.97 4.47 -18.40
CA ASN A 67 3.26 5.01 -17.94
C ASN A 67 4.38 3.96 -17.91
N LEU A 68 4.14 2.74 -18.39
CA LEU A 68 5.09 1.63 -18.26
C LEU A 68 6.46 1.95 -18.91
N SER A 69 6.45 2.65 -20.04
CA SER A 69 7.67 3.11 -20.72
C SER A 69 8.50 4.12 -19.92
N SER A 70 7.90 4.79 -18.94
CA SER A 70 8.59 5.75 -18.07
C SER A 70 9.25 5.09 -16.86
N TYR A 71 9.08 3.78 -16.68
CA TYR A 71 9.69 3.07 -15.55
C TYR A 71 11.22 3.06 -15.70
N ASN A 72 11.90 3.49 -14.62
CA ASN A 72 13.35 3.40 -14.54
C ASN A 72 13.78 2.05 -13.94
N PRO A 73 14.43 1.16 -14.71
CA PRO A 73 14.81 -0.17 -14.23
C PRO A 73 15.90 -0.19 -13.15
N LYS A 74 16.48 0.97 -12.81
CA LYS A 74 17.38 1.12 -11.64
C LYS A 74 16.62 1.10 -10.32
N LEU A 75 15.31 1.35 -10.33
CA LEU A 75 14.43 1.29 -9.16
C LEU A 75 13.74 -0.07 -9.07
N LYS A 76 13.27 -0.43 -7.87
CA LYS A 76 12.38 -1.60 -7.72
C LYS A 76 11.05 -1.32 -8.41
N PHE A 77 10.59 -2.23 -9.26
CA PHE A 77 9.29 -2.09 -9.94
C PHE A 77 8.14 -2.00 -8.94
N SER A 78 8.18 -2.79 -7.86
CA SER A 78 7.20 -2.72 -6.79
C SER A 78 7.07 -1.31 -6.21
N SER A 79 8.16 -0.62 -5.91
CA SER A 79 8.12 0.76 -5.39
C SER A 79 7.51 1.73 -6.41
N TRP A 80 7.79 1.53 -7.70
CA TRP A 80 7.27 2.38 -8.76
C TRP A 80 5.74 2.24 -8.91
N ILE A 81 5.20 1.02 -8.93
CA ILE A 81 3.76 0.81 -9.02
C ILE A 81 3.02 1.21 -7.74
N TYR A 82 3.59 0.95 -6.56
CA TYR A 82 3.02 1.41 -5.29
C TYR A 82 2.94 2.94 -5.24
N ARG A 83 3.90 3.66 -5.80
CA ARG A 83 3.85 5.12 -5.93
C ARG A 83 2.70 5.59 -6.82
N ILE A 84 2.48 4.95 -7.98
CA ILE A 84 1.35 5.29 -8.86
C ILE A 84 0.03 5.03 -8.12
N THR A 85 -0.08 3.88 -7.48
CA THR A 85 -1.24 3.48 -6.69
C THR A 85 -1.52 4.46 -5.56
N HIS A 86 -0.49 4.81 -4.78
CA HIS A 86 -0.58 5.78 -3.68
C HIS A 86 -1.13 7.12 -4.16
N ASN A 87 -0.46 7.70 -5.17
CA ASN A 87 -0.82 9.02 -5.69
C ASN A 87 -2.24 9.04 -6.23
N HIS A 88 -2.65 7.99 -6.95
CA HIS A 88 -3.99 7.90 -7.51
C HIS A 88 -5.03 7.76 -6.39
N THR A 89 -4.84 6.84 -5.44
CA THR A 89 -5.73 6.64 -4.30
C THR A 89 -5.90 7.93 -3.50
N MET A 90 -4.81 8.63 -3.18
CA MET A 90 -4.88 9.89 -2.45
C MET A 90 -5.57 11.01 -3.25
N SER A 91 -5.45 10.99 -4.58
CA SER A 91 -6.18 11.92 -5.45
C SER A 91 -7.69 11.64 -5.42
N GLU A 92 -8.08 10.37 -5.51
CA GLU A 92 -9.50 9.97 -5.43
C GLU A 92 -10.12 10.29 -4.06
N LEU A 93 -9.38 10.04 -2.97
CA LEU A 93 -9.84 10.43 -1.64
C LEU A 93 -10.09 11.96 -1.52
N ARG A 94 -9.20 12.77 -2.07
CA ARG A 94 -9.37 14.23 -2.08
C ARG A 94 -10.58 14.69 -2.90
N LYS A 95 -10.88 14.02 -4.02
CA LYS A 95 -12.06 14.33 -4.85
C LYS A 95 -13.37 13.92 -4.16
N ARG A 96 -13.38 12.80 -3.49
CA ARG A 96 -14.57 12.24 -2.84
C ARG A 96 -15.00 13.03 -1.59
N HIS A 97 -14.27 14.08 -1.22
CA HIS A 97 -14.51 15.01 -0.10
C HIS A 97 -15.66 14.58 0.83
N SER A 98 -15.33 14.17 2.06
CA SER A 98 -16.27 14.11 3.18
C SER A 98 -17.04 12.80 3.51
N ARG A 99 -16.55 11.63 3.15
CA ARG A 99 -17.07 10.44 3.84
C ARG A 99 -15.99 9.89 4.79
N PRO A 100 -16.22 9.87 6.11
CA PRO A 100 -15.33 9.16 7.01
C PRO A 100 -15.35 7.67 6.64
N ILE A 101 -14.22 7.17 6.22
CA ILE A 101 -14.08 5.83 5.72
C ILE A 101 -13.53 4.98 6.86
N ASN A 102 -14.33 4.04 7.34
CA ASN A 102 -14.09 3.31 8.59
C ASN A 102 -13.89 1.81 8.36
N TYR A 103 -13.13 1.39 7.33
CA TYR A 103 -12.88 -0.02 7.11
C TYR A 103 -11.42 -0.39 7.25
N ILE A 104 -11.08 -1.17 8.28
CA ILE A 104 -9.81 -1.93 8.40
C ILE A 104 -10.18 -3.41 8.49
N ASP A 105 -9.42 -4.25 7.79
CA ASP A 105 -9.53 -5.68 7.92
C ASP A 105 -9.12 -6.11 9.34
N PRO A 106 -9.90 -6.95 10.02
CA PRO A 106 -9.54 -7.46 11.34
C PRO A 106 -8.15 -8.10 11.38
N GLN A 107 -7.73 -8.77 10.30
CA GLN A 107 -6.42 -9.41 10.21
C GLN A 107 -5.27 -8.38 10.22
N ASP A 108 -5.47 -7.21 9.64
CA ASP A 108 -4.46 -6.15 9.62
C ASP A 108 -4.14 -5.63 11.03
N LEU A 109 -5.11 -5.66 11.92
CA LEU A 109 -4.93 -5.22 13.31
C LEU A 109 -4.11 -6.21 14.13
N VAL A 110 -4.34 -7.50 13.91
CA VAL A 110 -3.53 -8.56 14.54
C VAL A 110 -2.07 -8.42 14.08
N PHE A 111 -1.86 -8.14 12.80
CA PHE A 111 -0.53 -7.97 12.22
C PHE A 111 0.19 -6.73 12.79
N ILE A 112 -0.50 -5.59 12.93
CA ILE A 112 0.05 -4.38 13.56
C ILE A 112 0.48 -4.66 15.00
N LYS A 113 -0.36 -5.38 15.76
CA LYS A 113 -0.08 -5.75 17.16
C LYS A 113 1.15 -6.66 17.25
N SER A 114 1.31 -7.63 16.36
CA SER A 114 2.43 -8.59 16.38
C SER A 114 3.77 -7.98 15.95
N ASN A 115 3.76 -6.95 15.10
CA ASN A 115 4.96 -6.37 14.50
C ASN A 115 5.43 -5.04 15.11
N SER A 116 4.70 -4.50 16.09
CA SER A 116 5.14 -3.32 16.83
C SER A 116 5.68 -3.73 18.19
N ASP A 117 6.98 -3.55 18.44
CA ASP A 117 7.59 -3.82 19.75
C ASP A 117 6.93 -2.99 20.86
N VAL A 118 6.40 -1.86 20.50
CA VAL A 118 5.72 -0.91 21.38
C VAL A 118 4.33 -1.40 21.82
N LEU A 119 3.67 -2.25 21.01
CA LEU A 119 2.35 -2.81 21.34
C LEU A 119 2.43 -4.18 22.03
N LYS A 120 3.63 -4.81 22.05
CA LYS A 120 3.85 -6.10 22.72
C LYS A 120 3.83 -5.99 24.24
N GLU A 121 4.15 -4.80 24.79
CA GLU A 121 4.18 -4.57 26.24
C GLU A 121 2.79 -4.36 26.88
N THR A 122 1.72 -4.29 26.06
CA THR A 122 0.38 -4.06 26.58
C THR A 122 -0.37 -5.40 26.67
N ASP A 123 -0.41 -5.98 27.83
CA ASP A 123 -1.08 -7.27 28.16
C ASP A 123 -2.63 -7.22 28.05
N ASN A 124 -3.20 -6.10 27.74
CA ASN A 124 -4.63 -5.94 27.55
C ASN A 124 -5.04 -6.36 26.14
N LYS A 125 -6.06 -7.22 26.05
CA LYS A 125 -6.83 -7.51 24.84
C LYS A 125 -7.33 -6.20 24.26
N LEU A 126 -6.52 -5.56 23.44
CA LEU A 126 -6.92 -4.36 22.72
C LEU A 126 -8.18 -4.72 21.95
N ASP A 127 -9.26 -4.04 22.24
CA ASP A 127 -10.46 -4.17 21.45
C ASP A 127 -10.11 -3.82 20.00
N LEU A 128 -10.40 -4.73 19.11
CA LEU A 128 -10.14 -4.60 17.67
C LEU A 128 -10.69 -3.27 17.13
N GLU A 129 -11.83 -2.83 17.66
CA GLU A 129 -12.48 -1.58 17.29
C GLU A 129 -11.71 -0.35 17.83
N GLN A 130 -11.08 -0.42 18.99
CA GLN A 130 -10.25 0.67 19.50
C GLN A 130 -8.99 0.86 18.64
N ALA A 131 -8.34 -0.23 18.27
CA ALA A 131 -7.17 -0.19 17.38
C ALA A 131 -7.52 0.39 16.00
N LYS A 132 -8.68 0.03 15.43
CA LYS A 132 -9.20 0.64 14.21
C LYS A 132 -9.36 2.14 14.37
N LYS A 133 -10.12 2.57 15.38
CA LYS A 133 -10.37 3.99 15.63
C LYS A 133 -9.06 4.77 15.81
N ALA A 134 -8.09 4.19 16.50
CA ALA A 134 -6.79 4.80 16.72
C ALA A 134 -6.04 5.05 15.39
N ILE A 135 -5.97 4.04 14.51
CA ILE A 135 -5.29 4.17 13.21
C ILE A 135 -5.98 5.20 12.32
N TYR A 136 -7.33 5.21 12.28
CA TYR A 136 -8.07 6.17 11.47
C TYR A 136 -8.04 7.60 12.00
N SER A 137 -7.88 7.77 13.31
CA SER A 137 -7.72 9.10 13.90
C SER A 137 -6.35 9.73 13.62
N LEU A 138 -5.37 8.92 13.14
CA LEU A 138 -4.09 9.45 12.73
C LEU A 138 -4.23 10.34 11.49
N LYS A 139 -3.47 11.45 11.48
CA LYS A 139 -3.34 12.29 10.29
C LYS A 139 -2.77 11.45 9.13
N ASP A 140 -3.23 11.70 7.91
CA ASP A 140 -2.87 10.91 6.71
C ASP A 140 -1.38 10.63 6.59
N LYS A 141 -0.53 11.62 6.80
CA LYS A 141 0.94 11.46 6.75
C LYS A 141 1.52 10.40 7.69
N TYR A 142 0.85 10.10 8.80
CA TYR A 142 1.26 9.07 9.75
C TYR A 142 0.66 7.71 9.37
N LYS A 143 -0.59 7.71 8.93
CA LYS A 143 -1.27 6.51 8.42
C LYS A 143 -0.55 5.94 7.19
N GLU A 144 -0.18 6.78 6.21
CA GLU A 144 0.53 6.39 4.99
C GLU A 144 1.83 5.61 5.28
N VAL A 145 2.70 6.16 6.14
CA VAL A 145 3.98 5.51 6.45
C VAL A 145 3.79 4.23 7.27
N LEU A 146 2.80 4.21 8.17
CA LEU A 146 2.49 3.05 9.01
C LEU A 146 1.93 1.91 8.17
N VAL A 147 0.99 2.17 7.28
CA VAL A 147 0.45 1.17 6.34
C VAL A 147 1.57 0.58 5.50
N LEU A 148 2.42 1.41 4.90
CA LEU A 148 3.52 0.92 4.07
C LEU A 148 4.54 0.10 4.87
N ARG A 149 4.92 0.54 6.08
CA ARG A 149 5.94 -0.16 6.88
C ARG A 149 5.41 -1.45 7.49
N VAL A 150 4.23 -1.38 8.11
CA VAL A 150 3.70 -2.47 8.92
C VAL A 150 2.87 -3.44 8.08
N LEU A 151 1.92 -2.95 7.28
CA LEU A 151 0.97 -3.81 6.56
C LEU A 151 1.47 -4.26 5.18
N GLU A 152 2.31 -3.44 4.53
CA GLU A 152 2.89 -3.74 3.23
C GLU A 152 4.38 -4.17 3.33
N GLU A 153 4.93 -4.24 4.54
CA GLU A 153 6.29 -4.71 4.85
C GLU A 153 7.39 -4.01 4.03
N LYS A 154 7.18 -2.73 3.66
CA LYS A 154 8.13 -1.97 2.87
C LYS A 154 9.31 -1.51 3.71
N GLU A 155 10.51 -1.61 3.14
CA GLU A 155 11.72 -1.06 3.72
C GLU A 155 11.71 0.48 3.67
N TYR A 156 12.47 1.14 4.56
CA TYR A 156 12.51 2.60 4.65
C TYR A 156 12.86 3.27 3.32
N GLN A 157 13.78 2.68 2.56
CA GLN A 157 14.13 3.18 1.23
C GLN A 157 12.98 3.03 0.24
N GLU A 158 12.26 1.91 0.27
CA GLU A 158 11.09 1.71 -0.58
C GLU A 158 9.97 2.71 -0.25
N ILE A 159 9.73 2.97 1.04
CA ILE A 159 8.76 3.99 1.49
C ILE A 159 9.19 5.39 1.01
N ALA A 160 10.48 5.70 1.10
CA ALA A 160 11.05 6.97 0.60
C ALA A 160 10.81 7.13 -0.91
N ASP A 161 11.00 6.05 -1.68
CA ASP A 161 10.77 6.01 -3.13
C ASP A 161 9.28 6.13 -3.48
N ILE A 162 8.40 5.45 -2.73
CA ILE A 162 6.95 5.47 -2.93
C ILE A 162 6.39 6.87 -2.63
N LEU A 163 6.72 7.45 -1.48
CA LEU A 163 6.17 8.71 -1.01
C LEU A 163 6.93 9.94 -1.53
N LYS A 164 8.04 9.75 -2.25
CA LYS A 164 8.94 10.85 -2.68
C LYS A 164 9.39 11.72 -1.51
N LYS A 165 9.80 11.09 -0.42
CA LYS A 165 10.31 11.75 0.79
C LYS A 165 11.73 11.29 1.10
N PRO A 166 12.59 12.14 1.70
CA PRO A 166 13.88 11.71 2.21
C PRO A 166 13.72 10.60 3.26
N ILE A 167 14.64 9.64 3.30
CA ILE A 167 14.61 8.50 4.23
C ILE A 167 14.56 8.95 5.70
N GLY A 168 15.28 10.03 6.06
CA GLY A 168 15.22 10.62 7.40
C GLY A 168 13.82 11.16 7.75
N THR A 169 13.09 11.68 6.76
CA THR A 169 11.71 12.13 6.94
C THR A 169 10.80 10.92 7.19
N VAL A 170 11.00 9.82 6.46
CA VAL A 170 10.24 8.58 6.64
C VAL A 170 10.45 8.04 8.06
N SER A 171 11.70 7.95 8.51
CA SER A 171 12.04 7.51 9.88
C SER A 171 11.36 8.37 10.94
N THR A 172 11.44 9.70 10.80
CA THR A 172 10.80 10.63 11.72
C THR A 172 9.29 10.49 11.74
N LEU A 173 8.66 10.30 10.57
CA LEU A 173 7.21 10.11 10.47
C LEU A 173 6.78 8.79 11.12
N LEU A 174 7.51 7.70 10.91
CA LEU A 174 7.24 6.40 11.54
C LEU A 174 7.32 6.48 13.06
N ASN A 175 8.41 7.06 13.61
CA ASN A 175 8.56 7.22 15.05
C ASN A 175 7.39 8.02 15.66
N ARG A 176 6.99 9.11 15.01
CA ARG A 176 5.85 9.92 15.45
C ARG A 176 4.51 9.19 15.29
N ALA A 177 4.37 8.38 14.25
CA ALA A 177 3.15 7.58 14.01
C ALA A 177 2.96 6.54 15.13
N PHE A 178 4.02 5.80 15.48
CA PHE A 178 3.97 4.83 16.57
C PHE A 178 3.71 5.49 17.92
N LYS A 179 4.40 6.62 18.23
CA LYS A 179 4.15 7.36 19.45
C LYS A 179 2.68 7.78 19.59
N LYS A 180 2.10 8.35 18.52
CA LYS A 180 0.69 8.76 18.53
C LYS A 180 -0.27 7.59 18.62
N LEU A 181 0.03 6.47 17.97
CA LEU A 181 -0.79 5.27 18.06
C LEU A 181 -0.85 4.79 19.52
N ASN A 182 0.30 4.76 20.21
CA ASN A 182 0.36 4.41 21.65
C ASN A 182 -0.43 5.36 22.53
N GLU A 183 -0.28 6.69 22.33
CA GLU A 183 -1.02 7.70 23.11
C GLU A 183 -2.54 7.54 23.00
N ILE A 184 -3.04 6.96 21.90
CA ILE A 184 -4.48 6.73 21.66
C ILE A 184 -4.92 5.40 22.29
N ILE A 185 -4.05 4.38 22.27
CA ILE A 185 -4.36 3.02 22.70
C ILE A 185 -4.28 2.88 24.23
N ILE A 186 -3.40 3.64 24.88
CA ILE A 186 -3.19 3.57 26.35
C ILE A 186 -4.21 4.43 27.13
N LYS A 187 -5.00 5.26 26.44
CA LYS A 187 -6.12 6.01 27.02
C LYS A 187 -7.40 5.18 27.05
#